data_ebac33f66fd30b2b767cf96521b08633
#
_entry.id   ebac33f66fd30b2b767cf96521b08633
#
_cell.length_a   1.000
_cell.length_b   1.000
_cell.length_c   1.000
_cell.angle_alpha   90.00
_cell.angle_beta   90.00
_cell.angle_gamma   90.00
#
_symmetry.space_group_name_H-M   'P 1'
#
loop_
_entity.id
_entity.type
_entity.pdbx_description
1 polymer ?
#
loop_
_entity_poly.entity_id
_entity_poly.type
_entity_poly.pdbx_seq_one_letter_code
_entity_poly.pdbx_strand_id
1 'polypeptide(L)'
;MKVAVMAGIPGSGSTTVLNQALKDLDYINVNYGDVMLQIAQEKGLVEDRDALRRLSPSAQKEIQKGAAKSIRERSKQNNIIVDTHCTIKTPAGFLPGLPKWVLEELQPDIFLLIEADADEILLRRISDTSRTRDLEMMKEINLHQEMNRAASMAYAVLTGATVQIIENHDNQLENSVVEMVETLK
;
A
#
# COMPACT_ATOMS: atom_id res chain seq x y z
N MET A 1 -9.76 12.07 -12.87
CA MET A 1 -9.22 10.70 -12.82
C MET A 1 -9.13 10.26 -11.36
N LYS A 2 -9.33 8.97 -11.08
CA LYS A 2 -9.34 8.43 -9.72
C LYS A 2 -7.93 8.10 -9.21
N VAL A 3 -7.71 8.29 -7.92
CA VAL A 3 -6.52 7.82 -7.18
C VAL A 3 -6.98 6.80 -6.15
N ALA A 4 -6.65 5.53 -6.37
CA ALA A 4 -6.89 4.46 -5.43
C ALA A 4 -5.59 4.15 -4.68
N VAL A 5 -5.65 4.03 -3.37
CA VAL A 5 -4.54 3.51 -2.56
C VAL A 5 -4.82 2.05 -2.26
N MET A 6 -3.91 1.18 -2.66
CA MET A 6 -3.99 -0.24 -2.32
C MET A 6 -2.95 -0.60 -1.27
N ALA A 7 -3.38 -1.34 -0.26
CA ALA A 7 -2.50 -1.86 0.78
C ALA A 7 -2.88 -3.30 1.13
N GLY A 8 -1.86 -4.06 1.49
CA GLY A 8 -1.99 -5.40 2.03
C GLY A 8 -0.75 -5.73 2.85
N ILE A 9 -0.90 -6.58 3.85
CA ILE A 9 0.27 -7.09 4.58
C ILE A 9 1.00 -8.14 3.72
N PRO A 10 2.29 -8.37 3.94
CA PRO A 10 3.02 -9.42 3.24
C PRO A 10 2.32 -10.78 3.36
N GLY A 11 2.09 -11.45 2.24
CA GLY A 11 1.36 -12.72 2.16
C GLY A 11 -0.14 -12.61 1.92
N SER A 12 -0.76 -11.41 1.94
CA SER A 12 -2.17 -11.23 1.58
C SER A 12 -2.45 -11.46 0.09
N GLY A 13 -1.42 -11.48 -0.76
CA GLY A 13 -1.55 -11.67 -2.20
C GLY A 13 -1.91 -10.40 -2.97
N SER A 14 -1.79 -9.22 -2.35
CA SER A 14 -2.14 -7.91 -2.96
C SER A 14 -1.51 -7.70 -4.34
N THR A 15 -0.24 -8.03 -4.53
CA THR A 15 0.45 -7.91 -5.82
C THR A 15 -0.17 -8.82 -6.90
N THR A 16 -0.61 -10.01 -6.52
CA THR A 16 -1.22 -10.97 -7.45
C THR A 16 -2.61 -10.48 -7.88
N VAL A 17 -3.44 -10.05 -6.93
CA VAL A 17 -4.77 -9.47 -7.21
C VAL A 17 -4.63 -8.26 -8.13
N LEU A 18 -3.72 -7.33 -7.78
CA LEU A 18 -3.46 -6.13 -8.57
C LEU A 18 -3.06 -6.43 -10.02
N ASN A 19 -2.07 -7.32 -10.21
CA ASN A 19 -1.57 -7.65 -11.54
C ASN A 19 -2.64 -8.31 -12.44
N GLN A 20 -3.56 -9.06 -11.85
CA GLN A 20 -4.69 -9.63 -12.61
C GLN A 20 -5.74 -8.57 -12.90
N ALA A 21 -6.14 -7.77 -11.90
CA ALA A 21 -7.15 -6.72 -12.07
C ALA A 21 -6.75 -5.66 -13.11
N LEU A 22 -5.46 -5.33 -13.21
CA LEU A 22 -4.93 -4.38 -14.20
C LEU A 22 -5.13 -4.82 -15.66
N LYS A 23 -5.45 -6.09 -15.92
CA LYS A 23 -5.78 -6.55 -17.28
C LYS A 23 -7.14 -6.02 -17.75
N ASP A 24 -8.03 -5.73 -16.81
CA ASP A 24 -9.42 -5.32 -17.03
C ASP A 24 -9.73 -3.88 -16.58
N LEU A 25 -8.69 -3.17 -16.11
CA LEU A 25 -8.76 -1.80 -15.60
C LEU A 25 -7.84 -0.86 -16.39
N ASP A 26 -8.36 0.30 -16.74
CA ASP A 26 -7.55 1.41 -17.28
C ASP A 26 -6.94 2.24 -16.13
N TYR A 27 -5.98 1.63 -15.43
CA TYR A 27 -5.24 2.21 -14.32
C TYR A 27 -3.75 1.97 -14.46
N ILE A 28 -2.96 2.93 -14.02
CA ILE A 28 -1.50 2.80 -13.90
C ILE A 28 -1.17 2.40 -12.46
N ASN A 29 -0.43 1.32 -12.29
CA ASN A 29 0.15 0.96 -10.99
C ASN A 29 1.39 1.80 -10.71
N VAL A 30 1.44 2.41 -9.52
CA VAL A 30 2.58 3.18 -9.03
C VAL A 30 2.96 2.70 -7.64
N ASN A 31 4.15 2.13 -7.48
CA ASN A 31 4.67 1.83 -6.16
C ASN A 31 5.19 3.10 -5.49
N TYR A 32 4.59 3.48 -4.37
CA TYR A 32 4.91 4.71 -3.66
C TYR A 32 6.37 4.78 -3.20
N GLY A 33 6.92 3.65 -2.75
CA GLY A 33 8.31 3.55 -2.31
C GLY A 33 9.32 3.75 -3.45
N ASP A 34 8.98 3.33 -4.68
CA ASP A 34 9.84 3.54 -5.85
C ASP A 34 9.87 5.02 -6.25
N VAL A 35 8.72 5.71 -6.20
CA VAL A 35 8.68 7.16 -6.47
C VAL A 35 9.48 7.93 -5.41
N MET A 36 9.37 7.55 -4.14
CA MET A 36 10.20 8.14 -3.08
C MET A 36 11.69 7.94 -3.34
N LEU A 37 12.10 6.72 -3.73
CA LEU A 37 13.49 6.42 -4.04
C LEU A 37 13.99 7.25 -5.21
N GLN A 38 13.23 7.31 -6.29
CA GLN A 38 13.56 8.11 -7.47
C GLN A 38 13.82 9.58 -7.09
N ILE A 39 12.90 10.20 -6.34
CA ILE A 39 13.03 11.60 -5.92
C ILE A 39 14.27 11.80 -5.03
N ALA A 40 14.54 10.86 -4.13
CA ALA A 40 15.70 10.95 -3.25
C ALA A 40 17.02 10.81 -4.02
N GLN A 41 17.06 9.95 -5.04
CA GLN A 41 18.22 9.79 -5.94
C GLN A 41 18.42 11.03 -6.82
N GLU A 42 17.37 11.58 -7.40
CA GLU A 42 17.43 12.83 -8.19
C GLU A 42 17.98 14.01 -7.37
N LYS A 43 17.74 14.01 -6.05
CA LYS A 43 18.28 15.01 -5.13
C LYS A 43 19.69 14.66 -4.62
N GLY A 44 20.26 13.52 -5.01
CA GLY A 44 21.57 13.06 -4.53
C GLY A 44 21.63 12.71 -3.05
N LEU A 45 20.49 12.37 -2.43
CA LEU A 45 20.40 12.11 -1.00
C LEU A 45 20.66 10.64 -0.63
N VAL A 46 20.39 9.72 -1.53
CA VAL A 46 20.51 8.27 -1.31
C VAL A 46 20.89 7.53 -2.59
N GLU A 47 21.49 6.36 -2.42
CA GLU A 47 21.79 5.44 -3.53
C GLU A 47 20.78 4.30 -3.61
N ASP A 48 20.19 3.90 -2.47
CA ASP A 48 19.29 2.75 -2.37
C ASP A 48 18.13 2.97 -1.37
N ARG A 49 17.24 1.98 -1.30
CA ARG A 49 16.09 1.99 -0.37
C ARG A 49 16.48 1.94 1.11
N ASP A 50 17.58 1.31 1.45
CA ASP A 50 18.00 1.20 2.85
C ASP A 50 18.56 2.53 3.36
N ALA A 51 19.26 3.26 2.49
CA ALA A 51 19.71 4.62 2.78
C ALA A 51 18.52 5.58 2.98
N LEU A 52 17.43 5.40 2.24
CA LEU A 52 16.19 6.19 2.39
C LEU A 52 15.62 6.13 3.82
N ARG A 53 15.68 4.96 4.47
CA ARG A 53 15.19 4.77 5.85
C ARG A 53 16.06 5.46 6.91
N ARG A 54 17.30 5.79 6.56
CA ARG A 54 18.28 6.42 7.47
C ARG A 54 18.30 7.96 7.37
N LEU A 55 17.52 8.51 6.44
CA LEU A 55 17.41 9.96 6.29
C LEU A 55 16.78 10.59 7.54
N SER A 56 17.11 11.85 7.79
CA SER A 56 16.49 12.62 8.85
C SER A 56 14.97 12.70 8.67
N PRO A 57 14.18 12.82 9.75
CA PRO A 57 12.72 12.93 9.66
C PRO A 57 12.24 14.05 8.74
N SER A 58 12.96 15.19 8.72
CA SER A 58 12.64 16.31 7.82
C SER A 58 12.86 15.96 6.35
N ALA A 59 13.99 15.31 6.01
CA ALA A 59 14.27 14.88 4.65
C ALA A 59 13.27 13.80 4.18
N GLN A 60 12.94 12.82 5.04
CA GLN A 60 11.92 11.84 4.75
C GLN A 60 10.56 12.50 4.44
N LYS A 61 10.13 13.46 5.26
CA LYS A 61 8.89 14.20 5.06
C LYS A 61 8.86 14.91 3.69
N GLU A 62 9.93 15.58 3.32
CA GLU A 62 10.03 16.28 2.02
C GLU A 62 9.95 15.30 0.84
N ILE A 63 10.63 14.15 0.93
CA ILE A 63 10.56 13.11 -0.10
C ILE A 63 9.16 12.52 -0.19
N GLN A 64 8.52 12.22 0.94
CA GLN A 64 7.16 11.71 0.99
C GLN A 64 6.16 12.68 0.34
N LYS A 65 6.24 13.97 0.66
CA LYS A 65 5.41 15.01 0.03
C LYS A 65 5.67 15.10 -1.47
N GLY A 66 6.94 15.10 -1.88
CA GLY A 66 7.32 15.13 -3.28
C GLY A 66 6.76 13.94 -4.06
N ALA A 67 6.82 12.73 -3.49
CA ALA A 67 6.27 11.53 -4.10
C ALA A 67 4.75 11.62 -4.25
N ALA A 68 4.03 12.01 -3.20
CA ALA A 68 2.59 12.19 -3.24
C ALA A 68 2.16 13.22 -4.30
N LYS A 69 2.85 14.36 -4.35
CA LYS A 69 2.61 15.41 -5.35
C LYS A 69 2.88 14.91 -6.78
N SER A 70 3.97 14.20 -7.01
CA SER A 70 4.30 13.62 -8.33
C SER A 70 3.21 12.65 -8.79
N ILE A 71 2.72 11.79 -7.90
CA ILE A 71 1.64 10.85 -8.21
C ILE A 71 0.34 11.61 -8.50
N ARG A 72 0.01 12.63 -7.72
CA ARG A 72 -1.18 13.46 -7.95
C ARG A 72 -1.12 14.17 -9.31
N GLU A 73 0.03 14.66 -9.72
CA GLU A 73 0.19 15.27 -11.06
C GLU A 73 -0.06 14.24 -12.18
N ARG A 74 0.47 13.01 -12.05
CA ARG A 74 0.22 11.91 -13.01
C ARG A 74 -1.26 11.53 -13.07
N SER A 75 -2.00 11.67 -11.96
CA SER A 75 -3.42 11.35 -11.89
C SER A 75 -4.32 12.35 -12.64
N LYS A 76 -3.81 13.46 -13.10
CA LYS A 76 -4.57 14.39 -13.97
C LYS A 76 -4.89 13.79 -15.33
N GLN A 77 -4.09 12.84 -15.80
CA GLN A 77 -4.23 12.21 -17.12
C GLN A 77 -4.57 10.71 -17.05
N ASN A 78 -4.38 10.08 -15.92
CA ASN A 78 -4.54 8.63 -15.75
C ASN A 78 -5.24 8.30 -14.44
N ASN A 79 -6.01 7.24 -14.40
CA ASN A 79 -6.40 6.63 -13.14
C ASN A 79 -5.18 5.92 -12.54
N ILE A 80 -4.96 6.05 -11.24
CA ILE A 80 -3.75 5.53 -10.57
C ILE A 80 -4.14 4.63 -9.41
N ILE A 81 -3.50 3.47 -9.33
CA ILE A 81 -3.43 2.65 -8.12
C ILE A 81 -2.07 2.87 -7.50
N VAL A 82 -2.05 3.36 -6.27
CA VAL A 82 -0.85 3.56 -5.46
C VAL A 82 -0.66 2.34 -4.58
N ASP A 83 0.31 1.50 -4.93
CA ASP A 83 0.71 0.35 -4.10
C ASP A 83 1.61 0.83 -2.96
N THR A 84 1.13 0.68 -1.72
CA THR A 84 1.82 1.16 -0.53
C THR A 84 1.36 0.41 0.74
N HIS A 85 1.65 0.95 1.91
CA HIS A 85 1.25 0.40 3.21
C HIS A 85 0.40 1.42 3.97
N CYS A 86 -0.73 0.98 4.54
CA CYS A 86 -1.48 1.81 5.49
C CYS A 86 -0.75 1.97 6.81
N THR A 87 -0.15 0.90 7.31
CA THR A 87 0.70 0.93 8.51
C THR A 87 2.00 0.16 8.30
N ILE A 88 3.04 0.56 9.02
CA ILE A 88 4.36 -0.07 9.01
C ILE A 88 4.66 -0.54 10.42
N LYS A 89 4.80 -1.87 10.60
CA LYS A 89 5.20 -2.46 11.89
C LYS A 89 6.67 -2.19 12.16
N THR A 90 6.97 -1.69 13.35
CA THR A 90 8.34 -1.44 13.83
C THR A 90 8.51 -2.02 15.25
N PRO A 91 9.74 -2.15 15.75
CA PRO A 91 9.95 -2.56 17.15
C PRO A 91 9.30 -1.61 18.18
N ALA A 92 9.09 -0.35 17.81
CA ALA A 92 8.46 0.66 18.68
C ALA A 92 6.92 0.73 18.52
N GLY A 93 6.32 -0.11 17.68
CA GLY A 93 4.88 -0.10 17.38
C GLY A 93 4.59 0.17 15.91
N PHE A 94 3.37 0.59 15.60
CA PHE A 94 2.95 0.87 14.24
C PHE A 94 3.15 2.35 13.87
N LEU A 95 3.75 2.58 12.71
CA LEU A 95 3.83 3.90 12.08
C LEU A 95 2.73 4.04 11.03
N PRO A 96 2.11 5.23 10.89
CA PRO A 96 1.22 5.51 9.77
C PRO A 96 2.03 5.50 8.46
N GLY A 97 1.57 4.71 7.49
CA GLY A 97 2.20 4.62 6.16
C GLY A 97 1.94 5.86 5.30
N LEU A 98 0.80 6.52 5.53
CA LEU A 98 0.36 7.74 4.83
C LEU A 98 0.09 8.87 5.85
N PRO A 99 1.14 9.55 6.33
CA PRO A 99 0.98 10.68 7.23
C PRO A 99 0.15 11.81 6.61
N LYS A 100 -0.40 12.70 7.45
CA LYS A 100 -1.27 13.80 7.02
C LYS A 100 -0.73 14.59 5.82
N TRP A 101 0.55 14.94 5.81
CA TRP A 101 1.19 15.68 4.71
C TRP A 101 1.25 14.92 3.38
N VAL A 102 1.17 13.56 3.42
CA VAL A 102 1.05 12.72 2.22
C VAL A 102 -0.38 12.73 1.72
N LEU A 103 -1.36 12.56 2.62
CA LEU A 103 -2.77 12.56 2.28
C LEU A 103 -3.23 13.91 1.69
N GLU A 104 -2.72 15.02 2.22
CA GLU A 104 -3.00 16.36 1.73
C GLU A 104 -2.56 16.58 0.27
N GLU A 105 -1.42 16.00 -0.12
CA GLU A 105 -0.91 16.08 -1.49
C GLU A 105 -1.53 15.03 -2.42
N LEU A 106 -1.69 13.79 -1.94
CA LEU A 106 -2.15 12.65 -2.74
C LEU A 106 -3.65 12.70 -3.04
N GLN A 107 -4.45 13.08 -2.03
CA GLN A 107 -5.92 13.18 -2.11
C GLN A 107 -6.55 11.91 -2.73
N PRO A 108 -6.44 10.75 -2.08
CA PRO A 108 -7.01 9.52 -2.60
C PRO A 108 -8.54 9.55 -2.58
N ASP A 109 -9.15 8.85 -3.54
CA ASP A 109 -10.61 8.69 -3.64
C ASP A 109 -11.10 7.43 -2.92
N ILE A 110 -10.23 6.41 -2.83
CA ILE A 110 -10.53 5.12 -2.20
C ILE A 110 -9.29 4.45 -1.64
N PHE A 111 -9.45 3.75 -0.52
CA PHE A 111 -8.49 2.81 0.03
C PHE A 111 -8.98 1.38 -0.19
N LEU A 112 -8.15 0.55 -0.81
CA LEU A 112 -8.38 -0.88 -1.04
C LEU A 112 -7.47 -1.66 -0.10
N LEU A 113 -8.05 -2.43 0.82
CA LEU A 113 -7.33 -3.33 1.69
C LEU A 113 -7.45 -4.75 1.17
N ILE A 114 -6.34 -5.36 0.79
CA ILE A 114 -6.31 -6.77 0.40
C ILE A 114 -5.95 -7.58 1.62
N GLU A 115 -6.88 -8.41 2.07
CA GLU A 115 -6.77 -9.20 3.29
C GLU A 115 -6.99 -10.69 3.01
N ALA A 116 -6.65 -11.53 3.96
CA ALA A 116 -6.95 -12.95 3.98
C ALA A 116 -6.93 -13.44 5.43
N ASP A 117 -7.37 -14.67 5.66
CA ASP A 117 -7.30 -15.28 6.98
C ASP A 117 -5.84 -15.42 7.45
N ALA A 118 -5.61 -15.25 8.74
CA ALA A 118 -4.25 -15.20 9.28
C ALA A 118 -3.49 -16.51 9.10
N ASP A 119 -4.17 -17.65 9.11
CA ASP A 119 -3.59 -18.96 8.84
C ASP A 119 -3.19 -19.12 7.37
N GLU A 120 -4.01 -18.64 6.42
CA GLU A 120 -3.67 -18.62 4.99
C GLU A 120 -2.42 -17.76 4.75
N ILE A 121 -2.38 -16.55 5.34
CA ILE A 121 -1.23 -15.65 5.22
C ILE A 121 0.02 -16.30 5.81
N LEU A 122 -0.09 -16.95 6.97
CA LEU A 122 1.02 -17.63 7.61
C LEU A 122 1.55 -18.78 6.73
N LEU A 123 0.66 -19.60 6.19
CA LEU A 123 1.04 -20.70 5.29
C LEU A 123 1.73 -20.20 4.02
N ARG A 124 1.22 -19.14 3.41
CA ARG A 124 1.83 -18.49 2.23
C ARG A 124 3.23 -17.95 2.52
N ARG A 125 3.46 -17.41 3.72
CA ARG A 125 4.80 -16.91 4.14
C ARG A 125 5.80 -18.04 4.37
N ILE A 126 5.37 -19.15 4.94
CA ILE A 126 6.23 -20.34 5.19
C ILE A 126 6.63 -21.00 3.85
N SER A 127 5.75 -21.04 2.87
CA SER A 127 6.01 -21.63 1.55
C SER A 127 6.86 -20.73 0.63
N ASP A 128 6.95 -19.43 0.91
CA ASP A 128 7.76 -18.49 0.14
C ASP A 128 9.22 -18.50 0.63
N THR A 129 9.99 -19.50 0.18
CA THR A 129 11.40 -19.68 0.54
C THR A 129 12.33 -18.60 -0.05
N SER A 130 11.85 -17.77 -0.98
CA SER A 130 12.65 -16.72 -1.62
C SER A 130 12.82 -15.46 -0.76
N ARG A 131 12.06 -15.33 0.33
CA ARG A 131 12.06 -14.16 1.21
C ARG A 131 12.40 -14.58 2.65
N THR A 132 13.52 -14.09 3.15
CA THR A 132 13.87 -14.12 4.58
C THR A 132 12.92 -13.16 5.32
N ARG A 133 11.72 -13.62 5.64
CA ARG A 133 10.76 -12.85 6.44
C ARG A 133 10.62 -13.53 7.79
N ASP A 134 10.60 -12.73 8.83
CA ASP A 134 10.28 -13.21 10.16
C ASP A 134 8.88 -13.83 10.16
N LEU A 135 8.76 -15.02 10.68
CA LEU A 135 7.50 -15.71 10.88
C LEU A 135 6.72 -14.97 11.97
N GLU A 136 5.71 -14.21 11.56
CA GLU A 136 4.76 -13.61 12.50
C GLU A 136 3.76 -14.67 12.95
N MET A 137 3.41 -14.61 14.22
CA MET A 137 2.32 -15.43 14.76
C MET A 137 0.98 -14.94 14.20
N MET A 138 0.00 -15.82 14.03
CA MET A 138 -1.36 -15.48 13.55
C MET A 138 -1.95 -14.29 14.30
N LYS A 139 -1.74 -14.18 15.62
CA LYS A 139 -2.17 -13.04 16.42
C LYS A 139 -1.58 -11.70 15.92
N GLU A 140 -0.33 -11.72 15.50
CA GLU A 140 0.36 -10.52 14.99
C GLU A 140 -0.11 -10.15 13.58
N ILE A 141 -0.43 -11.16 12.75
CA ILE A 141 -1.02 -10.98 11.43
C ILE A 141 -2.39 -10.30 11.57
N ASN A 142 -3.27 -10.84 12.42
CA ASN A 142 -4.58 -10.25 12.69
C ASN A 142 -4.45 -8.81 13.20
N LEU A 143 -3.60 -8.58 14.20
CA LEU A 143 -3.37 -7.23 14.72
C LEU A 143 -2.92 -6.26 13.62
N HIS A 144 -2.05 -6.68 12.70
CA HIS A 144 -1.59 -5.81 11.62
C HIS A 144 -2.73 -5.47 10.64
N GLN A 145 -3.60 -6.43 10.30
CA GLN A 145 -4.79 -6.18 9.48
C GLN A 145 -5.76 -5.23 10.20
N GLU A 146 -6.02 -5.44 11.49
CA GLU A 146 -6.83 -4.51 12.29
C GLU A 146 -6.26 -3.09 12.30
N MET A 147 -4.94 -2.94 12.46
CA MET A 147 -4.27 -1.64 12.41
C MET A 147 -4.39 -0.97 11.03
N ASN A 148 -4.33 -1.75 9.96
CA ASN A 148 -4.55 -1.24 8.60
C ASN A 148 -6.00 -0.76 8.40
N ARG A 149 -6.99 -1.51 8.90
CA ARG A 149 -8.41 -1.10 8.87
C ARG A 149 -8.62 0.21 9.64
N ALA A 150 -8.10 0.28 10.86
CA ALA A 150 -8.21 1.48 11.69
C ALA A 150 -7.53 2.71 11.05
N ALA A 151 -6.32 2.52 10.51
CA ALA A 151 -5.57 3.60 9.86
C ALA A 151 -6.27 4.08 8.58
N SER A 152 -6.75 3.17 7.72
CA SER A 152 -7.43 3.54 6.47
C SER A 152 -8.74 4.28 6.73
N MET A 153 -9.50 3.91 7.78
CA MET A 153 -10.68 4.68 8.18
C MET A 153 -10.32 6.07 8.69
N ALA A 154 -9.23 6.22 9.46
CA ALA A 154 -8.74 7.53 9.87
C ALA A 154 -8.29 8.38 8.67
N TYR A 155 -7.63 7.77 7.67
CA TYR A 155 -7.24 8.44 6.43
C TYR A 155 -8.46 8.87 5.60
N ALA A 156 -9.48 8.02 5.54
CA ALA A 156 -10.74 8.31 4.86
C ALA A 156 -11.46 9.52 5.48
N VAL A 157 -11.47 9.63 6.81
CA VAL A 157 -12.01 10.82 7.51
C VAL A 157 -11.29 12.11 7.10
N LEU A 158 -9.98 12.04 6.87
CA LEU A 158 -9.17 13.22 6.50
C LEU A 158 -9.28 13.59 5.02
N THR A 159 -9.67 12.66 4.16
CA THR A 159 -9.63 12.83 2.69
C THR A 159 -11.01 12.83 2.03
N GLY A 160 -12.03 12.31 2.72
CA GLY A 160 -13.36 12.04 2.14
C GLY A 160 -13.40 10.77 1.28
N ALA A 161 -12.34 9.96 1.29
CA ALA A 161 -12.26 8.70 0.57
C ALA A 161 -13.18 7.63 1.18
N THR A 162 -13.44 6.57 0.42
CA THR A 162 -14.05 5.34 0.92
C THR A 162 -12.99 4.30 1.28
N VAL A 163 -13.37 3.28 2.04
CA VAL A 163 -12.53 2.13 2.33
C VAL A 163 -13.25 0.86 1.89
N GLN A 164 -12.62 0.08 1.03
CA GLN A 164 -13.09 -1.24 0.61
C GLN A 164 -12.10 -2.30 1.08
N ILE A 165 -12.61 -3.36 1.70
CA ILE A 165 -11.85 -4.55 2.07
C ILE A 165 -12.15 -5.61 1.03
N ILE A 166 -11.12 -6.19 0.44
CA ILE A 166 -11.21 -7.27 -0.56
C ILE A 166 -10.53 -8.48 0.05
N GLU A 167 -11.32 -9.53 0.29
CA GLU A 167 -10.80 -10.79 0.83
C GLU A 167 -10.20 -11.64 -0.29
N ASN A 168 -8.96 -12.11 -0.08
CA ASN A 168 -8.22 -12.92 -1.03
C ASN A 168 -7.88 -14.29 -0.42
N HIS A 169 -8.90 -15.14 -0.33
CA HIS A 169 -8.76 -16.50 0.18
C HIS A 169 -8.09 -17.45 -0.82
N ASP A 170 -7.54 -18.53 -0.30
CA ASP A 170 -6.92 -19.57 -1.13
C ASP A 170 -7.93 -20.14 -2.14
N ASN A 171 -7.49 -20.32 -3.37
CA ASN A 171 -8.28 -20.75 -4.52
C ASN A 171 -9.45 -19.81 -4.91
N GLN A 172 -9.51 -18.58 -4.39
CA GLN A 172 -10.55 -17.59 -4.70
C GLN A 172 -10.01 -16.30 -5.32
N LEU A 173 -8.82 -16.32 -5.88
CA LEU A 173 -8.19 -15.15 -6.51
C LEU A 173 -9.11 -14.43 -7.50
N GLU A 174 -9.88 -15.20 -8.31
CA GLU A 174 -10.77 -14.64 -9.31
C GLU A 174 -11.86 -13.77 -8.67
N ASN A 175 -12.41 -14.18 -7.52
CA ASN A 175 -13.42 -13.40 -6.79
C ASN A 175 -12.85 -12.05 -6.33
N SER A 176 -11.63 -12.05 -5.78
CA SER A 176 -10.94 -10.83 -5.33
C SER A 176 -10.62 -9.89 -6.50
N VAL A 177 -10.27 -10.45 -7.65
CA VAL A 177 -10.01 -9.68 -8.88
C VAL A 177 -11.30 -9.03 -9.39
N VAL A 178 -12.40 -9.80 -9.46
CA VAL A 178 -13.70 -9.29 -9.89
C VAL A 178 -14.15 -8.16 -8.98
N GLU A 179 -14.09 -8.35 -7.65
CA GLU A 179 -14.47 -7.34 -6.67
C GLU A 179 -13.63 -6.05 -6.83
N MET A 180 -12.32 -6.18 -7.02
CA MET A 180 -11.45 -5.02 -7.25
C MET A 180 -11.81 -4.28 -8.54
N VAL A 181 -12.09 -5.02 -9.61
CA VAL A 181 -12.48 -4.45 -10.91
C VAL A 181 -13.83 -3.73 -10.81
N GLU A 182 -14.83 -4.33 -10.16
CA GLU A 182 -16.14 -3.71 -9.95
C GLU A 182 -16.07 -2.46 -9.07
N THR A 183 -15.23 -2.49 -8.04
CA THR A 183 -15.03 -1.35 -7.14
C THR A 183 -14.38 -0.15 -7.83
N LEU A 184 -13.52 -0.39 -8.82
CA LEU A 184 -12.74 0.67 -9.48
C LEU A 184 -13.35 1.19 -10.79
N LYS A 185 -14.28 0.47 -11.40
CA LYS A 185 -15.07 0.95 -12.55
C LYS A 185 -16.06 2.03 -12.14
#